data_c3cf35fb010bca29f7625c1eb5cba13c
#
_entry.id   c3cf35fb010bca29f7625c1eb5cba13c
#
_cell.length_a   1.000
_cell.length_b   1.000
_cell.length_c   1.000
_cell.angle_alpha   90.00
_cell.angle_beta   90.00
_cell.angle_gamma   90.00
#
_symmetry.space_group_name_H-M   'P 1'
#
loop_
_entity.id
_entity.type
_entity.pdbx_description
1 polymer ?
#
loop_
_entity_poly.entity_id
_entity_poly.type
_entity_poly.pdbx_seq_one_letter_code
_entity_poly.pdbx_strand_id
1 'polypeptide(L)'
;MIIVRHARYMIFYNFTSKVCRMTPERRERIESVLSKRQTDLTIVLENVFDPHNISAVMRSCDAVGIQEIYVLNTKIPRHKKWGSRSSSSAAKWLTIHQFEDTDACFRQLRSRYDQILTTHLSSDAVSLYELNLAQKIALVFGNEHAGVSDEIRALADGNFIIPQVGMIRSLNISVACAVTLYEAYRQKRAAGHYTERKMEKTEYLTLSQQWGMTDEHA
;
A
#
# COMPACT_ATOMS: atom_id res chain seq x y z
N MET A 1 9.39 -14.60 -72.17
CA MET A 1 10.06 -14.21 -70.90
C MET A 1 9.50 -12.82 -70.56
N ILE A 2 8.42 -12.79 -69.74
CA ILE A 2 7.68 -11.59 -69.39
C ILE A 2 8.05 -11.24 -67.96
N ILE A 3 8.74 -10.11 -67.78
CA ILE A 3 9.08 -9.58 -66.47
C ILE A 3 7.98 -8.60 -66.07
N VAL A 4 7.16 -8.96 -65.08
CA VAL A 4 6.19 -8.08 -64.45
C VAL A 4 6.86 -7.44 -63.25
N ARG A 5 7.16 -6.13 -63.32
CA ARG A 5 7.61 -5.31 -62.19
C ARG A 5 6.39 -4.86 -61.38
N HIS A 6 6.27 -5.38 -60.15
CA HIS A 6 5.35 -4.84 -59.18
C HIS A 6 6.03 -3.69 -58.43
N ALA A 7 5.51 -2.48 -58.63
CA ALA A 7 5.89 -1.31 -57.79
C ALA A 7 5.25 -1.45 -56.42
N ARG A 8 6.07 -1.68 -55.38
CA ARG A 8 5.64 -1.61 -53.98
C ARG A 8 5.60 -0.14 -53.57
N TYR A 9 4.40 0.39 -53.37
CA TYR A 9 4.22 1.63 -52.61
C TYR A 9 4.50 1.36 -51.13
N MET A 10 5.59 1.89 -50.60
CA MET A 10 5.85 1.96 -49.16
C MET A 10 5.01 3.09 -48.60
N ILE A 11 3.91 2.73 -47.95
CA ILE A 11 3.13 3.69 -47.14
C ILE A 11 3.89 3.87 -45.83
N PHE A 12 4.60 4.99 -45.67
CA PHE A 12 5.14 5.41 -44.39
C PHE A 12 3.99 5.89 -43.50
N TYR A 13 3.54 5.03 -42.59
CA TYR A 13 2.73 5.49 -41.46
C TYR A 13 3.64 6.30 -40.53
N ASN A 14 3.54 7.61 -40.62
CA ASN A 14 4.06 8.49 -39.56
C ASN A 14 3.26 8.23 -38.29
N PHE A 15 3.74 7.31 -37.46
CA PHE A 15 3.30 7.15 -36.09
C PHE A 15 3.88 8.34 -35.27
N THR A 16 3.28 9.52 -35.40
CA THR A 16 3.46 10.57 -34.41
C THR A 16 2.78 10.05 -33.14
N SER A 17 3.57 9.40 -32.26
CA SER A 17 3.16 9.16 -30.90
C SER A 17 2.76 10.53 -30.32
N LYS A 18 1.46 10.75 -30.12
CA LYS A 18 0.99 11.84 -29.27
C LYS A 18 1.59 11.57 -27.90
N VAL A 19 2.70 12.20 -27.58
CA VAL A 19 3.18 12.33 -26.21
C VAL A 19 2.06 13.06 -25.48
N CYS A 20 1.28 12.29 -24.74
CA CYS A 20 0.20 12.85 -23.93
C CYS A 20 0.89 13.62 -22.80
N ARG A 21 1.16 14.91 -23.03
CA ARG A 21 1.78 15.77 -22.02
C ARG A 21 0.86 15.81 -20.81
N MET A 22 1.42 15.55 -19.64
CA MET A 22 0.72 15.70 -18.36
C MET A 22 0.27 17.16 -18.21
N THR A 23 -1.00 17.38 -17.80
CA THR A 23 -1.47 18.75 -17.53
C THR A 23 -0.80 19.32 -16.27
N PRO A 24 -0.61 20.64 -16.18
CA PRO A 24 -0.03 21.29 -15.00
C PRO A 24 -0.76 20.92 -13.70
N GLU A 25 -2.08 20.87 -13.72
CA GLU A 25 -2.92 20.55 -12.56
C GLU A 25 -2.70 19.10 -12.09
N ARG A 26 -2.53 18.16 -13.04
CA ARG A 26 -2.23 16.77 -12.72
C ARG A 26 -0.84 16.63 -12.11
N ARG A 27 0.12 17.36 -12.63
CA ARG A 27 1.49 17.41 -12.11
C ARG A 27 1.50 17.94 -10.68
N GLU A 28 0.93 19.10 -10.44
CA GLU A 28 0.81 19.70 -9.10
C GLU A 28 0.12 18.76 -8.11
N ARG A 29 -0.92 18.06 -8.55
CA ARG A 29 -1.60 17.04 -7.73
C ARG A 29 -0.67 15.90 -7.36
N ILE A 30 0.11 15.36 -8.29
CA ILE A 30 1.07 14.27 -8.05
C ILE A 30 2.15 14.74 -7.07
N GLU A 31 2.75 15.90 -7.29
CA GLU A 31 3.76 16.49 -6.42
C GLU A 31 3.23 16.67 -4.99
N SER A 32 2.05 17.26 -4.86
CA SER A 32 1.37 17.44 -3.57
C SER A 32 1.07 16.12 -2.85
N VAL A 33 0.73 15.06 -3.57
CA VAL A 33 0.48 13.74 -2.98
C VAL A 33 1.79 13.08 -2.58
N LEU A 34 2.79 13.07 -3.46
CA LEU A 34 4.11 12.46 -3.19
C LEU A 34 4.83 13.11 -2.01
N SER A 35 4.71 14.44 -1.86
CA SER A 35 5.33 15.15 -0.72
C SER A 35 4.76 14.75 0.64
N LYS A 36 3.57 14.15 0.67
CA LYS A 36 2.86 13.72 1.89
C LYS A 36 2.91 12.22 2.14
N ARG A 37 3.56 11.45 1.24
CA ARG A 37 3.66 10.01 1.42
C ARG A 37 4.50 9.65 2.65
N GLN A 38 4.00 8.67 3.40
CA GLN A 38 4.63 8.12 4.59
C GLN A 38 5.21 6.74 4.24
N THR A 39 6.50 6.58 4.48
CA THR A 39 7.25 5.33 4.23
C THR A 39 7.65 4.63 5.53
N ASP A 40 7.30 5.23 6.65
CA ASP A 40 7.60 4.78 8.01
C ASP A 40 6.42 4.07 8.70
N LEU A 41 5.33 3.83 7.98
CA LEU A 41 4.19 3.01 8.41
C LEU A 41 3.72 2.13 7.26
N THR A 42 3.43 0.87 7.54
CA THR A 42 2.80 -0.04 6.58
C THR A 42 1.74 -0.92 7.21
N ILE A 43 0.86 -1.44 6.36
CA ILE A 43 -0.12 -2.48 6.68
C ILE A 43 0.34 -3.80 6.04
N VAL A 44 0.29 -4.86 6.82
CA VAL A 44 0.49 -6.24 6.35
C VAL A 44 -0.85 -6.97 6.44
N LEU A 45 -1.30 -7.55 5.35
CA LEU A 45 -2.55 -8.31 5.25
C LEU A 45 -2.20 -9.80 5.14
N GLU A 46 -2.42 -10.55 6.21
CA GLU A 46 -2.14 -11.98 6.25
C GLU A 46 -3.36 -12.80 5.88
N ASN A 47 -3.25 -13.57 4.78
CA ASN A 47 -4.27 -14.52 4.33
C ASN A 47 -5.69 -13.93 4.25
N VAL A 48 -5.82 -12.67 3.87
CA VAL A 48 -7.12 -12.00 3.71
C VAL A 48 -7.84 -12.61 2.52
N PHE A 49 -8.99 -13.23 2.77
CA PHE A 49 -9.69 -14.05 1.79
C PHE A 49 -10.43 -13.20 0.75
N ASP A 50 -11.12 -12.16 1.19
CA ASP A 50 -11.91 -11.30 0.31
C ASP A 50 -11.04 -10.19 -0.33
N PRO A 51 -10.84 -10.21 -1.66
CA PRO A 51 -10.09 -9.16 -2.37
C PRO A 51 -10.75 -7.78 -2.29
N HIS A 52 -12.05 -7.69 -1.95
CA HIS A 52 -12.73 -6.42 -1.72
C HIS A 52 -12.23 -5.75 -0.45
N ASN A 53 -11.95 -6.52 0.61
CA ASN A 53 -11.36 -6.00 1.84
C ASN A 53 -9.95 -5.44 1.57
N ILE A 54 -9.12 -6.16 0.80
CA ILE A 54 -7.78 -5.67 0.40
C ILE A 54 -7.90 -4.36 -0.37
N SER A 55 -8.83 -4.28 -1.33
CA SER A 55 -9.10 -3.06 -2.08
C SER A 55 -9.53 -1.88 -1.22
N ALA A 56 -10.38 -2.13 -0.22
CA ALA A 56 -10.83 -1.10 0.72
C ALA A 56 -9.66 -0.61 1.60
N VAL A 57 -8.78 -1.52 2.06
CA VAL A 57 -7.56 -1.16 2.80
C VAL A 57 -6.63 -0.32 1.94
N MET A 58 -6.40 -0.69 0.68
CA MET A 58 -5.59 0.11 -0.26
C MET A 58 -6.11 1.54 -0.40
N ARG A 59 -7.43 1.73 -0.48
CA ARG A 59 -8.02 3.07 -0.53
C ARG A 59 -7.80 3.86 0.75
N SER A 60 -7.90 3.22 1.92
CA SER A 60 -7.62 3.85 3.20
C SER A 60 -6.14 4.22 3.33
N CYS A 61 -5.22 3.36 2.90
CA CYS A 61 -3.78 3.65 2.84
C CYS A 61 -3.49 4.87 1.97
N ASP A 62 -4.03 4.89 0.74
CA ASP A 62 -3.86 6.03 -0.17
C ASP A 62 -4.41 7.32 0.43
N ALA A 63 -5.59 7.27 1.05
CA ALA A 63 -6.26 8.43 1.63
C ALA A 63 -5.45 9.10 2.75
N VAL A 64 -4.70 8.34 3.56
CA VAL A 64 -3.87 8.85 4.65
C VAL A 64 -2.38 8.98 4.27
N GLY A 65 -2.04 8.71 3.01
CA GLY A 65 -0.68 8.91 2.49
C GLY A 65 0.29 7.75 2.73
N ILE A 66 -0.17 6.56 3.17
CA ILE A 66 0.71 5.38 3.25
C ILE A 66 1.13 4.97 1.84
N GLN A 67 2.44 4.75 1.63
CA GLN A 67 2.96 4.40 0.30
C GLN A 67 3.00 2.90 0.04
N GLU A 68 3.30 2.09 1.05
CA GLU A 68 3.52 0.66 0.87
C GLU A 68 2.51 -0.17 1.62
N ILE A 69 2.14 -1.31 1.03
CA ILE A 69 1.37 -2.35 1.71
C ILE A 69 1.96 -3.73 1.39
N TYR A 70 1.83 -4.66 2.32
CA TYR A 70 2.30 -6.03 2.21
C TYR A 70 1.10 -6.97 2.22
N VAL A 71 1.07 -7.91 1.28
CA VAL A 71 0.05 -8.97 1.20
C VAL A 71 0.78 -10.31 1.31
N LEU A 72 0.55 -11.00 2.40
CA LEU A 72 1.14 -12.30 2.71
C LEU A 72 0.09 -13.40 2.59
N ASN A 73 0.26 -14.29 1.63
CA ASN A 73 -0.66 -15.39 1.33
C ASN A 73 0.06 -16.74 1.48
N THR A 74 0.14 -17.26 2.70
CA THR A 74 0.78 -18.56 3.01
C THR A 74 -0.21 -19.72 2.95
N LYS A 75 -1.51 -19.46 3.17
CA LYS A 75 -2.56 -20.49 3.26
C LYS A 75 -3.62 -20.36 2.17
N ILE A 76 -3.61 -19.26 1.43
CA ILE A 76 -4.55 -19.01 0.34
C ILE A 76 -3.80 -18.68 -0.95
N PRO A 77 -4.37 -18.97 -2.13
CA PRO A 77 -3.75 -18.60 -3.39
C PRO A 77 -3.59 -17.09 -3.51
N ARG A 78 -2.55 -16.68 -4.23
CA ARG A 78 -2.33 -15.28 -4.58
C ARG A 78 -3.53 -14.71 -5.35
N HIS A 79 -4.01 -13.56 -4.94
CA HIS A 79 -5.09 -12.89 -5.66
C HIS A 79 -4.61 -12.42 -7.03
N LYS A 80 -5.32 -12.86 -8.09
CA LYS A 80 -5.02 -12.44 -9.48
C LYS A 80 -5.44 -11.00 -9.76
N LYS A 81 -6.44 -10.50 -9.05
CA LYS A 81 -6.97 -9.13 -9.19
C LYS A 81 -7.47 -8.63 -7.82
N TRP A 82 -7.22 -7.39 -7.54
CA TRP A 82 -7.75 -6.66 -6.41
C TRP A 82 -9.12 -6.10 -6.80
N GLY A 83 -10.22 -6.72 -6.46
CA GLY A 83 -11.61 -6.31 -6.66
C GLY A 83 -11.85 -5.23 -7.74
N SER A 84 -12.08 -5.63 -8.98
CA SER A 84 -11.97 -4.79 -10.19
C SER A 84 -12.88 -3.55 -10.24
N ARG A 85 -13.88 -3.45 -9.38
CA ARG A 85 -14.81 -2.30 -9.32
C ARG A 85 -14.59 -1.38 -8.11
N SER A 86 -14.00 -1.86 -7.03
CA SER A 86 -13.88 -1.11 -5.78
C SER A 86 -12.51 -0.46 -5.55
N SER A 87 -11.43 -1.00 -6.13
CA SER A 87 -10.08 -0.43 -6.00
C SER A 87 -9.73 0.58 -7.08
N SER A 88 -10.59 0.80 -8.05
CA SER A 88 -10.47 1.39 -9.39
C SER A 88 -9.28 2.34 -9.68
N SER A 89 -8.53 2.77 -8.68
CA SER A 89 -7.31 3.56 -8.86
C SER A 89 -6.28 3.44 -7.72
N ALA A 90 -6.66 3.08 -6.48
CA ALA A 90 -5.73 3.14 -5.34
C ALA A 90 -4.48 2.26 -5.52
N ALA A 91 -4.66 1.03 -6.05
CA ALA A 91 -3.56 0.12 -6.32
C ALA A 91 -2.50 0.68 -7.29
N LYS A 92 -2.84 1.68 -8.11
CA LYS A 92 -1.89 2.34 -9.03
C LYS A 92 -0.95 3.32 -8.32
N TRP A 93 -1.33 3.76 -7.14
CA TRP A 93 -0.65 4.79 -6.38
C TRP A 93 0.10 4.25 -5.17
N LEU A 94 0.06 2.93 -4.98
CA LEU A 94 0.70 2.23 -3.87
C LEU A 94 1.76 1.26 -4.40
N THR A 95 2.78 1.04 -3.61
CA THR A 95 3.74 -0.05 -3.78
C THR A 95 3.20 -1.28 -3.05
N ILE A 96 2.88 -2.34 -3.80
CA ILE A 96 2.28 -3.54 -3.24
C ILE A 96 3.32 -4.67 -3.25
N HIS A 97 3.75 -5.08 -2.07
CA HIS A 97 4.63 -6.22 -1.87
C HIS A 97 3.80 -7.47 -1.65
N GLN A 98 4.06 -8.54 -2.41
CA GLN A 98 3.31 -9.79 -2.30
C GLN A 98 4.25 -10.94 -1.94
N PHE A 99 3.90 -11.66 -0.88
CA PHE A 99 4.66 -12.78 -0.37
C PHE A 99 3.80 -14.04 -0.22
N GLU A 100 4.42 -15.19 -0.39
CA GLU A 100 3.87 -16.52 -0.12
C GLU A 100 4.67 -17.25 0.96
N ASP A 101 5.74 -16.60 1.46
CA ASP A 101 6.65 -17.10 2.48
C ASP A 101 6.78 -16.07 3.62
N THR A 102 6.56 -16.54 4.85
CA THR A 102 6.57 -15.71 6.06
C THR A 102 7.94 -15.12 6.33
N ASP A 103 9.00 -15.93 6.23
CA ASP A 103 10.36 -15.50 6.55
C ASP A 103 10.85 -14.43 5.58
N ALA A 104 10.56 -14.59 4.29
CA ALA A 104 10.89 -13.58 3.27
C ALA A 104 10.18 -12.26 3.55
N CYS A 105 8.88 -12.31 3.90
CA CYS A 105 8.11 -11.13 4.26
C CYS A 105 8.70 -10.44 5.50
N PHE A 106 8.97 -11.18 6.57
CA PHE A 106 9.49 -10.63 7.81
C PHE A 106 10.92 -10.11 7.68
N ARG A 107 11.79 -10.75 6.90
CA ARG A 107 13.12 -10.19 6.58
C ARG A 107 12.99 -8.80 5.93
N GLN A 108 12.08 -8.63 4.98
CA GLN A 108 11.87 -7.32 4.35
C GLN A 108 11.27 -6.31 5.33
N LEU A 109 10.28 -6.70 6.13
CA LEU A 109 9.69 -5.81 7.15
C LEU A 109 10.76 -5.35 8.16
N ARG A 110 11.56 -6.27 8.70
CA ARG A 110 12.62 -5.97 9.68
C ARG A 110 13.73 -5.06 9.12
N SER A 111 13.95 -5.07 7.81
CA SER A 111 14.92 -4.14 7.18
C SER A 111 14.43 -2.69 7.08
N ARG A 112 13.11 -2.45 7.28
CA ARG A 112 12.47 -1.14 7.05
C ARG A 112 11.76 -0.57 8.27
N TYR A 113 11.25 -1.43 9.15
CA TYR A 113 10.43 -1.05 10.30
C TYR A 113 11.07 -1.53 11.58
N ASP A 114 11.08 -0.64 12.58
CA ASP A 114 11.70 -0.90 13.89
C ASP A 114 10.80 -1.80 14.75
N GLN A 115 9.50 -1.79 14.49
CA GLN A 115 8.50 -2.55 15.24
C GLN A 115 7.47 -3.19 14.32
N ILE A 116 7.08 -4.44 14.61
CA ILE A 116 6.02 -5.16 13.93
C ILE A 116 4.99 -5.57 14.99
N LEU A 117 3.78 -5.02 14.89
CA LEU A 117 2.68 -5.34 15.81
C LEU A 117 1.55 -6.07 15.08
N THR A 118 0.90 -7.00 15.76
CA THR A 118 -0.25 -7.74 15.26
C THR A 118 -1.55 -7.28 15.90
N THR A 119 -2.67 -7.48 15.21
CA THR A 119 -4.00 -7.34 15.82
C THR A 119 -4.44 -8.67 16.40
N HIS A 120 -4.50 -8.78 17.71
CA HIS A 120 -4.96 -9.99 18.38
C HIS A 120 -5.60 -9.67 19.74
N LEU A 121 -6.71 -10.37 20.05
CA LEU A 121 -7.35 -10.29 21.35
C LEU A 121 -6.60 -11.18 22.35
N SER A 122 -5.82 -10.55 23.22
CA SER A 122 -5.12 -11.23 24.31
C SER A 122 -5.06 -10.32 25.54
N SER A 123 -4.70 -10.88 26.68
CA SER A 123 -4.61 -10.14 27.95
C SER A 123 -3.47 -9.14 28.02
N ASP A 124 -2.47 -9.29 27.15
CA ASP A 124 -1.28 -8.44 27.03
C ASP A 124 -1.37 -7.44 25.85
N ALA A 125 -2.51 -7.39 25.18
CA ALA A 125 -2.70 -6.47 24.07
C ALA A 125 -2.79 -5.01 24.54
N VAL A 126 -2.02 -4.14 23.88
CA VAL A 126 -2.04 -2.71 24.13
C VAL A 126 -3.18 -2.06 23.35
N SER A 127 -3.82 -1.05 23.93
CA SER A 127 -4.84 -0.29 23.21
C SER A 127 -4.21 0.45 22.01
N LEU A 128 -4.90 0.46 20.86
CA LEU A 128 -4.51 1.25 19.70
C LEU A 128 -4.16 2.69 20.06
N TYR A 129 -4.91 3.29 20.99
CA TYR A 129 -4.77 4.68 21.39
C TYR A 129 -3.57 4.97 22.31
N GLU A 130 -2.92 3.90 22.81
CA GLU A 130 -1.70 3.98 23.62
C GLU A 130 -0.44 3.73 22.78
N LEU A 131 -0.59 3.32 21.52
CA LEU A 131 0.54 3.10 20.60
C LEU A 131 1.12 4.42 20.11
N ASN A 132 2.45 4.45 19.94
CA ASN A 132 3.13 5.49 19.20
C ASN A 132 3.20 5.11 17.71
N LEU A 133 2.23 5.57 16.93
CA LEU A 133 2.14 5.29 15.49
C LEU A 133 2.92 6.29 14.63
N ALA A 134 3.64 7.24 15.25
CA ALA A 134 4.49 8.19 14.54
C ALA A 134 5.89 7.63 14.20
N GLN A 135 6.27 6.48 14.75
CA GLN A 135 7.55 5.82 14.49
C GLN A 135 7.48 4.84 13.29
N LYS A 136 8.63 4.19 12.99
CA LYS A 136 8.72 3.18 11.91
C LYS A 136 8.08 1.87 12.35
N ILE A 137 6.85 1.62 11.89
CA ILE A 137 6.04 0.52 12.37
C ILE A 137 5.30 -0.21 11.24
N ALA A 138 5.27 -1.54 11.31
CA ALA A 138 4.43 -2.40 10.49
C ALA A 138 3.29 -2.98 11.32
N LEU A 139 2.06 -2.90 10.82
CA LEU A 139 0.86 -3.35 11.51
C LEU A 139 0.24 -4.52 10.74
N VAL A 140 0.20 -5.69 11.37
CA VAL A 140 -0.28 -6.93 10.76
C VAL A 140 -1.74 -7.17 11.13
N PHE A 141 -2.57 -7.33 10.11
CA PHE A 141 -3.97 -7.71 10.21
C PHE A 141 -4.17 -9.10 9.61
N GLY A 142 -4.80 -9.96 10.34
CA GLY A 142 -5.01 -11.34 9.95
C GLY A 142 -6.31 -11.58 9.19
N ASN A 143 -6.53 -12.85 8.89
CA ASN A 143 -7.72 -13.37 8.22
C ASN A 143 -9.01 -13.04 8.99
N GLU A 144 -10.12 -12.85 8.27
CA GLU A 144 -11.43 -12.46 8.82
C GLU A 144 -12.00 -13.52 9.80
N HIS A 145 -11.61 -14.78 9.64
CA HIS A 145 -12.11 -15.89 10.46
C HIS A 145 -11.12 -16.34 11.54
N ALA A 146 -9.86 -16.47 11.16
CA ALA A 146 -8.83 -17.03 12.03
C ALA A 146 -7.97 -15.96 12.76
N GLY A 147 -8.10 -14.69 12.35
CA GLY A 147 -7.20 -13.64 12.84
C GLY A 147 -5.77 -13.81 12.34
N VAL A 148 -4.81 -13.27 13.08
CA VAL A 148 -3.38 -13.43 12.81
C VAL A 148 -2.91 -14.81 13.27
N SER A 149 -2.14 -15.51 12.43
CA SER A 149 -1.62 -16.86 12.74
C SER A 149 -0.65 -16.86 13.92
N ASP A 150 -0.51 -18.02 14.58
CA ASP A 150 0.43 -18.20 15.69
C ASP A 150 1.89 -17.97 15.25
N GLU A 151 2.22 -18.39 14.04
CA GLU A 151 3.53 -18.17 13.41
C GLU A 151 3.86 -16.66 13.34
N ILE A 152 2.95 -15.85 12.82
CA ILE A 152 3.14 -14.40 12.71
C ILE A 152 3.19 -13.74 14.09
N ARG A 153 2.35 -14.18 15.03
CA ARG A 153 2.37 -13.67 16.41
C ARG A 153 3.70 -13.95 17.13
N ALA A 154 4.30 -15.10 16.89
CA ALA A 154 5.60 -15.46 17.47
C ALA A 154 6.77 -14.63 16.89
N LEU A 155 6.64 -14.12 15.67
CA LEU A 155 7.64 -13.28 15.00
C LEU A 155 7.46 -11.78 15.27
N ALA A 156 6.31 -11.37 15.77
CA ALA A 156 5.99 -9.96 16.03
C ALA A 156 6.55 -9.50 17.39
N ASP A 157 6.67 -8.18 17.55
CA ASP A 157 7.17 -7.54 18.77
C ASP A 157 6.08 -7.34 19.83
N GLY A 158 4.83 -7.58 19.48
CA GLY A 158 3.69 -7.43 20.37
C GLY A 158 2.37 -7.37 19.60
N ASN A 159 1.30 -7.10 20.32
CA ASN A 159 0.00 -7.00 19.73
C ASN A 159 -0.81 -5.82 20.28
N PHE A 160 -1.82 -5.43 19.54
CA PHE A 160 -2.71 -4.35 19.94
C PHE A 160 -4.17 -4.69 19.63
N ILE A 161 -5.06 -3.99 20.30
CA ILE A 161 -6.51 -4.07 20.09
C ILE A 161 -7.09 -2.70 19.76
N ILE A 162 -8.15 -2.70 19.00
CA ILE A 162 -9.06 -1.56 18.87
C ILE A 162 -10.13 -1.73 19.93
N PRO A 163 -10.19 -0.88 20.96
CA PRO A 163 -11.17 -1.02 22.03
C PRO A 163 -12.62 -1.02 21.51
N GLN A 164 -13.42 -1.97 21.99
CA GLN A 164 -14.82 -2.13 21.64
C GLN A 164 -15.66 -2.28 22.92
N VAL A 165 -16.81 -1.64 22.96
CA VAL A 165 -17.74 -1.66 24.10
C VAL A 165 -19.08 -2.34 23.76
N GLY A 166 -19.22 -2.81 22.52
CA GLY A 166 -20.42 -3.44 22.01
C GLY A 166 -20.44 -4.95 22.20
N MET A 167 -21.51 -5.59 21.70
CA MET A 167 -21.68 -7.04 21.73
C MET A 167 -20.76 -7.79 20.78
N ILE A 168 -20.38 -7.16 19.66
CA ILE A 168 -19.45 -7.75 18.69
C ILE A 168 -18.01 -7.66 19.21
N ARG A 169 -17.20 -8.68 18.91
CA ARG A 169 -15.81 -8.78 19.37
C ARG A 169 -14.77 -8.45 18.30
N SER A 170 -15.20 -8.24 17.06
CA SER A 170 -14.32 -7.92 15.96
C SER A 170 -14.97 -6.96 14.97
N LEU A 171 -14.18 -6.13 14.35
CA LEU A 171 -14.55 -5.30 13.21
C LEU A 171 -14.21 -6.04 11.91
N ASN A 172 -14.92 -5.71 10.83
CA ASN A 172 -14.44 -6.07 9.50
C ASN A 172 -13.00 -5.55 9.32
N ILE A 173 -12.13 -6.35 8.71
CA ILE A 173 -10.70 -6.04 8.57
C ILE A 173 -10.43 -4.68 7.92
N SER A 174 -11.20 -4.31 6.89
CA SER A 174 -11.02 -3.02 6.22
C SER A 174 -11.42 -1.84 7.12
N VAL A 175 -12.40 -2.05 8.00
CA VAL A 175 -12.79 -1.06 9.01
C VAL A 175 -11.72 -0.96 10.10
N ALA A 176 -11.21 -2.09 10.61
CA ALA A 176 -10.13 -2.12 11.59
C ALA A 176 -8.87 -1.40 11.06
N CYS A 177 -8.48 -1.69 9.82
CA CYS A 177 -7.38 -0.97 9.15
C CYS A 177 -7.66 0.53 9.04
N ALA A 178 -8.86 0.93 8.64
CA ALA A 178 -9.20 2.34 8.48
C ALA A 178 -9.14 3.11 9.81
N VAL A 179 -9.70 2.55 10.89
CA VAL A 179 -9.64 3.14 12.24
C VAL A 179 -8.18 3.32 12.67
N THR A 180 -7.36 2.27 12.52
CA THR A 180 -5.94 2.29 12.87
C THR A 180 -5.15 3.32 12.05
N LEU A 181 -5.39 3.36 10.73
CA LEU A 181 -4.73 4.30 9.83
C LEU A 181 -5.09 5.76 10.11
N TYR A 182 -6.33 6.05 10.47
CA TYR A 182 -6.75 7.43 10.82
C TYR A 182 -6.22 7.86 12.19
N GLU A 183 -6.07 6.94 13.14
CA GLU A 183 -5.34 7.24 14.38
C GLU A 183 -3.86 7.51 14.10
N ALA A 184 -3.21 6.71 13.27
CA ALA A 184 -1.85 6.96 12.83
C ALA A 184 -1.72 8.32 12.10
N TYR A 185 -2.66 8.64 11.21
CA TYR A 185 -2.72 9.95 10.54
C TYR A 185 -2.81 11.10 11.54
N ARG A 186 -3.69 10.98 12.55
CA ARG A 186 -3.84 11.98 13.62
C ARG A 186 -2.52 12.24 14.35
N GLN A 187 -1.83 11.16 14.78
CA GLN A 187 -0.55 11.23 15.48
C GLN A 187 0.56 11.82 14.59
N LYS A 188 0.73 11.27 13.38
CA LYS A 188 1.74 11.75 12.41
C LYS A 188 1.53 13.20 12.02
N ARG A 189 0.27 13.63 11.85
CA ARG A 189 -0.07 15.02 11.57
C ARG A 189 0.33 15.93 12.74
N ALA A 190 0.03 15.54 13.97
CA ALA A 190 0.43 16.28 15.18
C ALA A 190 1.96 16.36 15.32
N ALA A 191 2.69 15.32 14.90
CA ALA A 191 4.15 15.27 14.87
C ALA A 191 4.78 15.96 13.63
N GLY A 192 3.99 16.61 12.75
CA GLY A 192 4.50 17.38 11.61
C GLY A 192 4.94 16.53 10.39
N HIS A 193 4.64 15.22 10.36
CA HIS A 193 5.10 14.34 9.27
C HIS A 193 4.53 14.68 7.87
N TYR A 194 3.47 15.47 7.78
CA TYR A 194 2.87 15.89 6.51
C TYR A 194 3.27 17.30 6.08
N THR A 195 4.12 17.99 6.84
CA THR A 195 4.62 19.34 6.52
C THR A 195 5.81 19.31 5.60
N GLU A 196 6.64 18.26 5.70
CA GLU A 196 7.83 18.05 4.90
C GLU A 196 7.82 16.64 4.28
N ARG A 197 8.51 16.51 3.14
CA ARG A 197 8.67 15.21 2.49
C ARG A 197 9.54 14.29 3.33
N LYS A 198 9.00 13.16 3.76
CA LYS A 198 9.70 12.10 4.50
C LYS A 198 10.40 11.08 3.59
N MET A 199 9.91 10.95 2.37
CA MET A 199 10.42 10.02 1.38
C MET A 199 11.81 10.41 0.90
N GLU A 200 12.71 9.43 0.78
CA GLU A 200 14.04 9.62 0.22
C GLU A 200 13.99 10.09 -1.24
N LYS A 201 14.98 10.88 -1.65
CA LYS A 201 15.01 11.50 -2.98
C LYS A 201 14.95 10.46 -4.11
N THR A 202 15.66 9.36 -3.97
CA THR A 202 15.70 8.27 -4.97
C THR A 202 14.34 7.60 -5.14
N GLU A 203 13.65 7.33 -4.03
CA GLU A 203 12.31 6.75 -4.04
C GLU A 203 11.28 7.72 -4.62
N TYR A 204 11.35 9.00 -4.26
CA TYR A 204 10.51 10.05 -4.83
C TYR A 204 10.65 10.13 -6.36
N LEU A 205 11.87 10.12 -6.89
CA LEU A 205 12.10 10.16 -8.33
C LEU A 205 11.55 8.91 -9.03
N THR A 206 11.76 7.74 -8.44
CA THR A 206 11.23 6.48 -8.97
C THR A 206 9.70 6.50 -9.05
N LEU A 207 9.03 6.90 -7.98
CA LEU A 207 7.56 7.01 -7.96
C LEU A 207 7.05 8.11 -8.90
N SER A 208 7.74 9.24 -8.98
CA SER A 208 7.41 10.32 -9.92
C SER A 208 7.37 9.81 -11.35
N GLN A 209 8.40 9.07 -11.77
CA GLN A 209 8.47 8.46 -13.10
C GLN A 209 7.36 7.41 -13.30
N GLN A 210 7.14 6.52 -12.33
CA GLN A 210 6.06 5.53 -12.38
C GLN A 210 4.67 6.17 -12.51
N TRP A 211 4.46 7.35 -11.92
CA TRP A 211 3.21 8.09 -11.99
C TRP A 211 3.10 8.97 -13.23
N GLY A 212 4.12 8.90 -14.12
CA GLY A 212 4.13 9.54 -15.43
C GLY A 212 4.71 10.95 -15.45
N MET A 213 5.46 11.35 -14.43
CA MET A 213 6.27 12.57 -14.47
C MET A 213 7.58 12.24 -15.19
N THR A 214 7.79 12.84 -16.37
CA THR A 214 9.03 12.69 -17.15
C THR A 214 10.04 13.79 -16.82
N ASP A 215 11.36 13.46 -16.95
CA ASP A 215 12.48 14.33 -16.56
C ASP A 215 12.57 15.66 -17.36
N GLU A 216 11.80 15.83 -18.41
CA GLU A 216 11.78 17.10 -19.18
C GLU A 216 11.27 18.30 -18.33
N HIS A 217 10.93 18.06 -17.06
CA HIS A 217 10.31 19.04 -16.18
C HIS A 217 10.68 18.92 -14.70
N ALA A 218 11.80 18.24 -14.36
CA ALA A 218 12.31 18.14 -12.99
C ALA A 218 13.21 19.32 -12.63
#